data_d12c3103e1afdce5c69bee105ba5ccc8
#
_entry.id   d12c3103e1afdce5c69bee105ba5ccc8
#
_cell.length_a   1.000
_cell.length_b   1.000
_cell.length_c   1.000
_cell.angle_alpha   90.00
_cell.angle_beta   90.00
_cell.angle_gamma   90.00
#
_symmetry.space_group_name_H-M   'P 1'
#
loop_
_entity.id
_entity.type
_entity.pdbx_description
1 polymer ?
#
loop_
_entity_poly.entity_id
_entity_poly.type
_entity_poly.pdbx_seq_one_letter_code
_entity_poly.pdbx_strand_id
1 'polypeptide(L)'
;GGLYEKISPSPRCWIYPGSHGSLNVTSAIQHSCNMFFYEVGYRLGLTNQMLSNAKSSESGYSSDQGCETLLKYATMFGLNQTTGIEIPESSPQVSDQDSVRSAIGQGTNNYTTTQLARYVTAIANRGTVYNLSLLDHVENKDGKVTKTYEPDVLNQIEGVSGNTWDAVQSGMRAVVTSNSTYSSLGNITMSGKTGTAQQSTTHPDHGLFVGCAPSDDPEVAFAIRIKNGYESLYPSEIGRDLMRYYYGETSRDELITGHASAAGSSSTHGD
;
A
#
# COMPACT_ATOMS: atom_id res chain seq x y z
N GLY A 1 -11.43 -20.61 9.83
CA GLY A 1 -10.38 -19.96 10.59
C GLY A 1 -9.34 -19.30 9.69
N GLY A 2 -8.35 -18.67 10.28
CA GLY A 2 -7.33 -17.88 9.57
C GLY A 2 -6.17 -18.69 8.98
N LEU A 3 -6.36 -19.96 8.61
CA LEU A 3 -5.36 -20.82 7.95
C LEU A 3 -5.77 -21.07 6.50
N TYR A 4 -4.88 -20.79 5.55
CA TYR A 4 -5.12 -20.99 4.12
C TYR A 4 -4.52 -22.33 3.66
N GLU A 5 -5.36 -23.34 3.46
CA GLU A 5 -4.96 -24.73 3.28
C GLU A 5 -4.78 -25.15 1.81
N LYS A 6 -5.01 -24.23 0.84
CA LYS A 6 -4.88 -24.55 -0.60
C LYS A 6 -3.43 -24.64 -1.09
N ILE A 7 -2.47 -24.19 -0.28
CA ILE A 7 -1.02 -24.30 -0.56
C ILE A 7 -0.25 -24.82 0.65
N SER A 8 0.94 -25.37 0.42
CA SER A 8 1.84 -25.86 1.48
C SER A 8 3.20 -25.14 1.41
N PRO A 9 3.75 -24.70 2.55
CA PRO A 9 3.11 -24.66 3.89
C PRO A 9 1.96 -23.65 3.92
N SER A 10 0.89 -24.00 4.65
CA SER A 10 -0.32 -23.19 4.75
C SER A 10 -0.06 -21.85 5.46
N PRO A 11 -0.21 -20.69 4.81
CA PRO A 11 -0.02 -19.41 5.46
C PRO A 11 -1.22 -19.03 6.35
N ARG A 12 -0.98 -18.11 7.28
CA ARG A 12 -1.94 -17.70 8.30
C ARG A 12 -2.32 -16.24 8.12
N CYS A 13 -3.58 -15.92 8.44
CA CYS A 13 -3.96 -14.54 8.68
C CYS A 13 -3.42 -14.08 10.03
N TRP A 14 -3.13 -12.80 10.16
CA TRP A 14 -2.62 -12.22 11.41
C TRP A 14 -3.55 -12.47 12.62
N ILE A 15 -4.87 -12.57 12.38
CA ILE A 15 -5.87 -12.85 13.43
C ILE A 15 -5.93 -14.33 13.85
N TYR A 16 -5.14 -15.24 13.20
CA TYR A 16 -5.18 -16.67 13.54
C TYR A 16 -4.99 -16.91 15.05
N PRO A 17 -5.79 -17.80 15.70
CA PRO A 17 -6.74 -18.77 15.15
C PRO A 17 -8.16 -18.20 14.88
N GLY A 18 -8.39 -16.91 15.05
CA GLY A 18 -9.64 -16.25 14.76
C GLY A 18 -9.97 -16.16 13.26
N SER A 19 -11.06 -15.46 12.94
CA SER A 19 -11.52 -15.26 11.57
C SER A 19 -12.20 -13.89 11.44
N HIS A 20 -11.97 -13.22 10.31
CA HIS A 20 -12.70 -12.00 9.95
C HIS A 20 -14.12 -12.27 9.42
N GLY A 21 -14.55 -13.53 9.30
CA GLY A 21 -15.83 -13.90 8.73
C GLY A 21 -15.88 -13.72 7.21
N SER A 22 -17.08 -13.43 6.69
CA SER A 22 -17.29 -13.18 5.26
C SER A 22 -17.03 -11.72 4.93
N LEU A 23 -16.13 -11.46 4.00
CA LEU A 23 -15.68 -10.12 3.61
C LEU A 23 -15.89 -9.88 2.10
N ASN A 24 -16.15 -8.63 1.75
CA ASN A 24 -15.96 -8.10 0.40
C ASN A 24 -14.59 -7.39 0.29
N VAL A 25 -14.26 -6.86 -0.89
CA VAL A 25 -12.98 -6.15 -1.12
C VAL A 25 -12.78 -5.00 -0.13
N THR A 26 -13.78 -4.16 0.07
CA THR A 26 -13.73 -2.99 0.95
C THR A 26 -13.39 -3.40 2.39
N SER A 27 -14.14 -4.36 2.95
CA SER A 27 -13.89 -4.84 4.31
C SER A 27 -12.60 -5.66 4.43
N ALA A 28 -12.18 -6.35 3.36
CA ALA A 28 -10.91 -7.06 3.35
C ALA A 28 -9.70 -6.09 3.42
N ILE A 29 -9.77 -4.95 2.73
CA ILE A 29 -8.77 -3.88 2.82
C ILE A 29 -8.79 -3.27 4.22
N GLN A 30 -9.98 -2.93 4.73
CA GLN A 30 -10.16 -2.37 6.08
C GLN A 30 -9.50 -3.22 7.17
N HIS A 31 -9.76 -4.54 7.14
CA HIS A 31 -9.26 -5.47 8.15
C HIS A 31 -7.90 -6.08 7.82
N SER A 32 -7.24 -5.65 6.75
CA SER A 32 -5.96 -6.27 6.33
C SER A 32 -6.04 -7.80 6.25
N CYS A 33 -7.12 -8.35 5.68
CA CYS A 33 -7.42 -9.78 5.74
C CYS A 33 -6.54 -10.58 4.80
N ASN A 34 -5.49 -11.22 5.31
CA ASN A 34 -4.60 -12.05 4.51
C ASN A 34 -5.36 -13.19 3.80
N MET A 35 -6.35 -13.81 4.46
CA MET A 35 -7.12 -14.91 3.85
C MET A 35 -7.81 -14.51 2.56
N PHE A 36 -8.38 -13.29 2.52
CA PHE A 36 -9.00 -12.76 1.31
C PHE A 36 -7.99 -12.59 0.18
N PHE A 37 -6.85 -11.99 0.48
CA PHE A 37 -5.82 -11.73 -0.53
C PHE A 37 -5.02 -12.99 -0.90
N TYR A 38 -4.86 -13.97 0.00
CA TYR A 38 -4.36 -15.30 -0.38
C TYR A 38 -5.26 -15.96 -1.43
N GLU A 39 -6.58 -15.87 -1.25
CA GLU A 39 -7.52 -16.38 -2.25
C GLU A 39 -7.42 -15.60 -3.57
N VAL A 40 -7.22 -14.29 -3.54
CA VAL A 40 -6.94 -13.50 -4.76
C VAL A 40 -5.68 -14.02 -5.44
N GLY A 41 -4.55 -14.11 -4.72
CA GLY A 41 -3.28 -14.61 -5.27
C GLY A 41 -3.37 -16.04 -5.84
N TYR A 42 -4.14 -16.90 -5.20
CA TYR A 42 -4.43 -18.24 -5.70
C TYR A 42 -5.24 -18.20 -7.01
N ARG A 43 -6.31 -17.41 -7.06
CA ARG A 43 -7.16 -17.29 -8.26
C ARG A 43 -6.44 -16.69 -9.45
N LEU A 44 -5.46 -15.81 -9.25
CA LEU A 44 -4.62 -15.27 -10.31
C LEU A 44 -3.79 -16.37 -11.01
N GLY A 45 -3.49 -17.47 -10.31
CA GLY A 45 -2.80 -18.64 -10.84
C GLY A 45 -3.72 -19.70 -11.46
N LEU A 46 -5.03 -19.44 -11.55
CA LEU A 46 -5.98 -20.34 -12.18
C LEU A 46 -6.26 -19.96 -13.64
N THR A 47 -6.48 -20.95 -14.51
CA THR A 47 -6.96 -20.70 -15.87
C THR A 47 -8.41 -20.22 -15.88
N ASN A 48 -8.85 -19.51 -16.93
CA ASN A 48 -10.24 -19.08 -17.08
C ASN A 48 -11.25 -20.22 -17.02
N GLN A 49 -10.88 -21.41 -17.52
CA GLN A 49 -11.72 -22.61 -17.47
C GLN A 49 -11.92 -23.10 -16.03
N MET A 50 -10.93 -22.91 -15.17
CA MET A 50 -10.98 -23.28 -13.75
C MET A 50 -11.75 -22.27 -12.92
N LEU A 51 -11.63 -20.98 -13.24
CA LEU A 51 -12.41 -19.91 -12.59
C LEU A 51 -13.93 -20.10 -12.82
N SER A 52 -14.33 -20.64 -13.98
CA SER A 52 -15.72 -20.90 -14.30
C SER A 52 -16.27 -22.17 -13.63
N ASN A 53 -15.40 -23.13 -13.26
CA ASN A 53 -15.75 -24.41 -12.64
C ASN A 53 -15.44 -24.41 -11.14
N ALA A 54 -16.17 -23.64 -10.35
CA ALA A 54 -15.96 -23.45 -8.90
C ALA A 54 -15.98 -24.74 -8.05
N LYS A 55 -16.14 -25.94 -8.67
CA LYS A 55 -16.18 -27.25 -8.01
C LYS A 55 -15.03 -28.19 -8.37
N SER A 56 -14.13 -27.84 -9.27
CA SER A 56 -13.02 -28.72 -9.62
C SER A 56 -11.87 -28.55 -8.63
N SER A 57 -11.57 -29.62 -7.91
CA SER A 57 -10.43 -29.76 -7.03
C SER A 57 -9.11 -29.49 -7.77
N GLU A 58 -8.32 -28.59 -7.24
CA GLU A 58 -6.85 -28.55 -7.10
C GLU A 58 -5.90 -28.82 -8.28
N SER A 59 -6.30 -29.33 -9.42
CA SER A 59 -5.36 -29.77 -10.48
C SER A 59 -5.06 -28.68 -11.52
N GLY A 60 -4.75 -27.44 -11.11
CA GLY A 60 -4.45 -26.42 -12.11
C GLY A 60 -4.03 -25.05 -11.60
N TYR A 61 -3.76 -24.92 -10.32
CA TYR A 61 -3.09 -23.73 -9.82
C TYR A 61 -1.62 -23.73 -10.22
N SER A 62 -1.17 -22.61 -10.77
CA SER A 62 0.24 -22.33 -11.06
C SER A 62 0.64 -21.03 -10.37
N SER A 63 1.63 -21.10 -9.47
CA SER A 63 2.19 -19.91 -8.82
C SER A 63 2.84 -18.98 -9.84
N ASP A 64 3.53 -19.55 -10.86
CA ASP A 64 4.19 -18.77 -11.90
C ASP A 64 3.18 -17.95 -12.71
N GLN A 65 2.06 -18.59 -13.12
CA GLN A 65 0.96 -17.87 -13.79
C GLN A 65 0.35 -16.79 -12.91
N GLY A 66 0.25 -17.03 -11.60
CA GLY A 66 -0.22 -16.04 -10.63
C GLY A 66 0.75 -14.86 -10.52
N CYS A 67 2.05 -15.13 -10.47
CA CYS A 67 3.09 -14.09 -10.45
C CYS A 67 3.15 -13.29 -11.76
N GLU A 68 3.00 -13.94 -12.92
CA GLU A 68 2.89 -13.25 -14.22
C GLU A 68 1.70 -12.31 -14.24
N THR A 69 0.57 -12.73 -13.68
CA THR A 69 -0.63 -11.90 -13.58
C THR A 69 -0.41 -10.72 -12.61
N LEU A 70 0.23 -10.94 -11.46
CA LEU A 70 0.62 -9.87 -10.53
C LEU A 70 1.58 -8.87 -11.20
N LEU A 71 2.57 -9.36 -11.95
CA LEU A 71 3.50 -8.52 -12.70
C LEU A 71 2.76 -7.65 -13.73
N LYS A 72 1.78 -8.20 -14.45
CA LYS A 72 0.95 -7.44 -15.38
C LYS A 72 0.28 -6.25 -14.68
N TYR A 73 -0.38 -6.47 -13.55
CA TYR A 73 -1.03 -5.39 -12.81
C TYR A 73 -0.03 -4.44 -12.17
N ALA A 74 1.06 -4.93 -11.58
CA ALA A 74 2.13 -4.10 -11.03
C ALA A 74 2.73 -3.17 -12.09
N THR A 75 2.90 -3.66 -13.32
CA THR A 75 3.38 -2.89 -14.47
C THR A 75 2.40 -1.75 -14.82
N MET A 76 1.08 -1.99 -14.76
CA MET A 76 0.09 -0.93 -14.99
C MET A 76 0.27 0.25 -14.02
N PHE A 77 0.66 -0.02 -12.77
CA PHE A 77 0.97 0.97 -11.74
C PHE A 77 2.42 1.47 -11.76
N GLY A 78 3.24 1.03 -12.71
CA GLY A 78 4.65 1.41 -12.81
C GLY A 78 5.55 0.79 -11.75
N LEU A 79 5.11 -0.23 -11.01
CA LEU A 79 5.88 -0.86 -9.92
C LEU A 79 7.02 -1.76 -10.43
N ASN A 80 7.14 -1.99 -11.74
CA ASN A 80 8.20 -2.76 -12.36
C ASN A 80 9.41 -1.92 -12.80
N GLN A 81 9.39 -0.61 -12.55
CA GLN A 81 10.45 0.31 -12.96
C GLN A 81 10.66 1.44 -11.93
N THR A 82 11.81 2.11 -11.99
CA THR A 82 12.11 3.31 -11.21
C THR A 82 11.09 4.43 -11.47
N THR A 83 11.00 5.41 -10.57
CA THR A 83 9.98 6.47 -10.67
C THR A 83 10.37 7.60 -11.61
N GLY A 84 11.65 7.68 -12.01
CA GLY A 84 12.18 8.76 -12.84
C GLY A 84 12.63 10.00 -12.06
N ILE A 85 12.52 9.97 -10.72
CA ILE A 85 13.01 11.06 -9.85
C ILE A 85 14.51 11.30 -10.07
N GLU A 86 14.96 12.57 -9.98
CA GLU A 86 16.30 13.01 -10.38
C GLU A 86 17.44 12.56 -9.44
N ILE A 87 17.11 11.83 -8.38
CA ILE A 87 18.09 11.23 -7.47
C ILE A 87 18.20 9.71 -7.72
N PRO A 88 19.32 9.06 -7.35
CA PRO A 88 19.48 7.63 -7.54
C PRO A 88 18.40 6.82 -6.84
N GLU A 89 17.78 5.89 -7.56
CA GLU A 89 16.79 4.94 -7.06
C GLU A 89 17.29 3.50 -7.19
N SER A 90 16.90 2.66 -6.24
CA SER A 90 17.05 1.21 -6.39
C SER A 90 16.02 0.67 -7.37
N SER A 91 16.43 -0.29 -8.22
CA SER A 91 15.49 -1.00 -9.08
C SER A 91 14.46 -1.77 -8.25
N PRO A 92 13.18 -1.74 -8.65
CA PRO A 92 12.16 -2.53 -7.99
C PRO A 92 12.25 -4.01 -8.33
N GLN A 93 11.66 -4.83 -7.46
CA GLN A 93 11.38 -6.22 -7.72
C GLN A 93 9.90 -6.48 -7.52
N VAL A 94 9.18 -6.83 -8.58
CA VAL A 94 7.85 -7.44 -8.46
C VAL A 94 8.05 -8.92 -8.18
N SER A 95 7.32 -9.47 -7.24
CA SER A 95 7.50 -10.87 -6.83
C SER A 95 7.29 -11.84 -8.00
N ASP A 96 8.24 -12.74 -8.15
CA ASP A 96 8.29 -13.81 -9.15
C ASP A 96 8.08 -15.21 -8.55
N GLN A 97 7.79 -15.27 -7.26
CA GLN A 97 7.60 -16.52 -6.51
C GLN A 97 6.40 -16.40 -5.58
N ASP A 98 5.67 -17.52 -5.40
CA ASP A 98 4.58 -17.64 -4.44
C ASP A 98 3.51 -16.54 -4.59
N SER A 99 2.70 -16.65 -5.65
CA SER A 99 1.65 -15.65 -5.94
C SER A 99 0.67 -15.44 -4.78
N VAL A 100 0.46 -16.45 -3.94
CA VAL A 100 -0.44 -16.39 -2.78
C VAL A 100 0.11 -15.42 -1.72
N ARG A 101 1.39 -15.60 -1.31
CA ARG A 101 2.01 -14.70 -0.34
C ARG A 101 2.37 -13.35 -0.95
N SER A 102 2.67 -13.32 -2.25
CA SER A 102 2.93 -12.08 -2.98
C SER A 102 1.72 -11.14 -3.02
N ALA A 103 0.50 -11.69 -3.01
CA ALA A 103 -0.73 -10.91 -3.01
C ALA A 103 -0.99 -10.11 -1.71
N ILE A 104 -0.26 -10.41 -0.63
CA ILE A 104 -0.24 -9.59 0.60
C ILE A 104 1.03 -8.74 0.72
N GLY A 105 1.83 -8.63 -0.34
CA GLY A 105 3.06 -7.84 -0.34
C GLY A 105 4.30 -8.58 0.17
N GLN A 106 4.19 -9.86 0.50
CA GLN A 106 5.32 -10.74 0.84
C GLN A 106 5.96 -11.34 -0.44
N GLY A 107 6.67 -12.44 -0.32
CA GLY A 107 7.41 -13.03 -1.43
C GLY A 107 8.71 -12.27 -1.69
N THR A 108 9.06 -12.11 -2.97
CA THR A 108 10.26 -11.36 -3.40
C THR A 108 9.98 -9.90 -3.75
N ASN A 109 8.80 -9.37 -3.40
CA ASN A 109 8.47 -7.96 -3.60
C ASN A 109 9.48 -7.03 -2.90
N ASN A 110 10.02 -6.05 -3.64
CA ASN A 110 10.92 -5.05 -3.10
C ASN A 110 10.76 -3.71 -3.82
N TYR A 111 10.28 -2.71 -3.09
CA TYR A 111 9.96 -1.38 -3.64
C TYR A 111 10.60 -0.28 -2.81
N THR A 112 10.95 0.83 -3.47
CA THR A 112 11.34 2.06 -2.77
C THR A 112 10.10 2.79 -2.23
N THR A 113 10.30 3.67 -1.26
CA THR A 113 9.22 4.51 -0.73
C THR A 113 8.65 5.45 -1.80
N THR A 114 9.49 5.91 -2.74
CA THR A 114 9.05 6.71 -3.91
C THR A 114 8.14 5.92 -4.84
N GLN A 115 8.42 4.64 -5.08
CA GLN A 115 7.53 3.77 -5.86
C GLN A 115 6.18 3.55 -5.17
N LEU A 116 6.17 3.39 -3.85
CA LEU A 116 4.93 3.30 -3.08
C LEU A 116 4.14 4.62 -3.12
N ALA A 117 4.81 5.78 -3.07
CA ALA A 117 4.15 7.08 -3.22
C ALA A 117 3.51 7.22 -4.60
N ARG A 118 4.22 6.85 -5.70
CA ARG A 118 3.66 6.81 -7.04
C ARG A 118 2.44 5.89 -7.14
N TYR A 119 2.55 4.69 -6.56
CA TYR A 119 1.47 3.71 -6.55
C TYR A 119 0.22 4.23 -5.85
N VAL A 120 0.35 4.81 -4.65
CA VAL A 120 -0.80 5.34 -3.92
C VAL A 120 -1.39 6.58 -4.61
N THR A 121 -0.57 7.40 -5.27
CA THR A 121 -1.04 8.51 -6.10
C THR A 121 -1.92 8.02 -7.24
N ALA A 122 -1.52 6.93 -7.93
CA ALA A 122 -2.33 6.33 -8.99
C ALA A 122 -3.66 5.76 -8.48
N ILE A 123 -3.72 5.26 -7.23
CA ILE A 123 -4.99 4.86 -6.61
C ILE A 123 -5.84 6.10 -6.29
N ALA A 124 -5.23 7.14 -5.73
CA ALA A 124 -5.92 8.36 -5.32
C ALA A 124 -6.60 9.06 -6.52
N ASN A 125 -5.93 9.16 -7.65
CA ASN A 125 -6.41 9.82 -8.87
C ASN A 125 -7.11 8.88 -9.87
N ARG A 126 -7.37 7.62 -9.48
CA ARG A 126 -8.10 6.61 -10.27
C ARG A 126 -7.41 6.22 -11.57
N GLY A 127 -6.10 6.11 -11.55
CA GLY A 127 -5.38 5.42 -12.62
C GLY A 127 -4.37 6.24 -13.40
N THR A 128 -4.17 7.51 -13.12
CA THR A 128 -3.08 8.27 -13.74
C THR A 128 -1.77 7.95 -13.00
N VAL A 129 -0.81 7.38 -13.68
CA VAL A 129 0.52 7.04 -13.15
C VAL A 129 1.54 8.04 -13.71
N TYR A 130 2.25 8.72 -12.83
CA TYR A 130 3.24 9.72 -13.20
C TYR A 130 4.67 9.20 -13.11
N ASN A 131 5.57 9.69 -13.96
CA ASN A 131 6.97 9.79 -13.59
C ASN A 131 7.10 10.87 -12.52
N LEU A 132 7.90 10.58 -11.49
CA LEU A 132 8.08 11.54 -10.40
C LEU A 132 9.21 12.52 -10.72
N SER A 133 9.10 13.74 -10.21
CA SER A 133 10.12 14.78 -10.30
C SER A 133 10.18 15.56 -8.99
N LEU A 134 11.38 15.96 -8.61
CA LEU A 134 11.61 16.94 -7.55
C LEU A 134 11.63 18.38 -8.10
N LEU A 135 11.61 18.51 -9.43
CA LEU A 135 11.69 19.80 -10.10
C LEU A 135 10.28 20.30 -10.38
N ASP A 136 9.95 21.45 -9.81
CA ASP A 136 8.72 22.18 -10.06
C ASP A 136 8.98 23.33 -11.04
N HIS A 137 9.86 24.26 -10.64
CA HIS A 137 10.25 25.38 -11.51
C HIS A 137 11.66 25.88 -11.21
N VAL A 138 12.17 26.74 -12.07
CA VAL A 138 13.42 27.45 -11.91
C VAL A 138 13.16 28.94 -11.85
N GLU A 139 13.68 29.59 -10.83
CA GLU A 139 13.62 31.06 -10.69
C GLU A 139 14.98 31.68 -10.99
N ASN A 140 14.97 32.94 -11.49
CA ASN A 140 16.16 33.75 -11.54
C ASN A 140 16.42 34.37 -10.16
N LYS A 141 17.53 35.16 -10.06
CA LYS A 141 17.94 35.86 -8.82
C LYS A 141 16.90 36.86 -8.28
N ASP A 142 15.95 37.29 -9.11
CA ASP A 142 14.91 38.26 -8.79
C ASP A 142 13.57 37.58 -8.44
N GLY A 143 13.55 36.23 -8.31
CA GLY A 143 12.36 35.44 -7.99
C GLY A 143 11.40 35.25 -9.17
N LYS A 144 11.82 35.59 -10.40
CA LYS A 144 10.99 35.36 -11.58
C LYS A 144 11.17 33.96 -12.08
N VAL A 145 10.05 33.21 -12.23
CA VAL A 145 10.03 31.88 -12.85
C VAL A 145 10.52 31.98 -14.30
N THR A 146 11.54 31.21 -14.63
CA THR A 146 12.17 31.14 -15.96
C THR A 146 11.91 29.83 -16.69
N LYS A 147 11.56 28.78 -15.94
CA LYS A 147 11.19 27.47 -16.47
C LYS A 147 10.25 26.78 -15.50
N THR A 148 9.21 26.11 -16.01
CA THR A 148 8.31 25.23 -15.27
C THR A 148 8.46 23.80 -15.80
N TYR A 149 8.30 22.82 -14.91
CA TYR A 149 8.30 21.41 -15.26
C TYR A 149 6.88 20.88 -15.13
N GLU A 150 6.29 20.44 -16.23
CA GLU A 150 4.94 19.88 -16.24
C GLU A 150 4.95 18.43 -15.77
N PRO A 151 3.87 17.95 -15.11
CA PRO A 151 3.73 16.55 -14.76
C PRO A 151 3.86 15.63 -15.98
N ASP A 152 4.70 14.61 -15.88
CA ASP A 152 4.93 13.62 -16.93
C ASP A 152 4.13 12.35 -16.65
N VAL A 153 3.15 12.05 -17.50
CA VAL A 153 2.28 10.87 -17.36
C VAL A 153 2.99 9.64 -17.94
N LEU A 154 3.34 8.68 -17.08
CA LEU A 154 3.90 7.41 -17.48
C LEU A 154 2.83 6.50 -18.12
N ASN A 155 1.66 6.40 -17.50
CA ASN A 155 0.59 5.50 -17.92
C ASN A 155 -0.77 6.02 -17.45
N GLN A 156 -1.81 5.70 -18.24
CA GLN A 156 -3.21 5.83 -17.81
C GLN A 156 -3.81 4.43 -17.73
N ILE A 157 -4.20 4.03 -16.53
CA ILE A 157 -4.78 2.71 -16.28
C ILE A 157 -6.20 2.68 -16.86
N GLU A 158 -6.39 1.86 -17.88
CA GLU A 158 -7.68 1.67 -18.53
C GLU A 158 -8.32 0.33 -18.12
N GLY A 159 -9.64 0.19 -18.38
CA GLY A 159 -10.38 -1.06 -18.17
C GLY A 159 -10.72 -1.37 -16.71
N VAL A 160 -10.41 -0.48 -15.77
CA VAL A 160 -10.84 -0.59 -14.37
C VAL A 160 -12.13 0.21 -14.18
N SER A 161 -13.19 -0.45 -13.70
CA SER A 161 -14.50 0.20 -13.52
C SER A 161 -14.48 1.21 -12.36
N GLY A 162 -15.35 2.22 -12.42
CA GLY A 162 -15.57 3.16 -11.32
C GLY A 162 -15.86 2.45 -10.00
N ASN A 163 -16.72 1.42 -10.03
CA ASN A 163 -17.04 0.63 -8.83
C ASN A 163 -15.82 -0.07 -8.21
N THR A 164 -14.84 -0.45 -9.04
CA THR A 164 -13.59 -1.07 -8.53
C THR A 164 -12.76 -0.03 -7.78
N TRP A 165 -12.58 1.16 -8.36
CA TRP A 165 -11.91 2.28 -7.68
C TRP A 165 -12.63 2.66 -6.39
N ASP A 166 -13.96 2.77 -6.42
CA ASP A 166 -14.78 3.10 -5.26
C ASP A 166 -14.63 2.07 -4.14
N ALA A 167 -14.58 0.77 -4.47
CA ALA A 167 -14.41 -0.30 -3.49
C ALA A 167 -13.04 -0.24 -2.81
N VAL A 168 -11.97 0.03 -3.56
CA VAL A 168 -10.61 0.17 -3.03
C VAL A 168 -10.49 1.42 -2.17
N GLN A 169 -10.90 2.59 -2.68
CA GLN A 169 -10.82 3.85 -1.95
C GLN A 169 -11.69 3.84 -0.68
N SER A 170 -12.89 3.24 -0.73
CA SER A 170 -13.75 3.04 0.45
C SER A 170 -13.09 2.13 1.48
N GLY A 171 -12.38 1.08 1.05
CA GLY A 171 -11.61 0.22 1.94
C GLY A 171 -10.47 0.98 2.63
N MET A 172 -9.72 1.79 1.89
CA MET A 172 -8.65 2.64 2.43
C MET A 172 -9.21 3.72 3.37
N ARG A 173 -10.37 4.29 3.05
CA ARG A 173 -11.07 5.22 3.96
C ARG A 173 -11.50 4.53 5.25
N ALA A 174 -12.01 3.31 5.16
CA ALA A 174 -12.45 2.53 6.32
C ALA A 174 -11.30 2.16 7.26
N VAL A 175 -10.07 1.93 6.76
CA VAL A 175 -8.87 1.75 7.60
C VAL A 175 -8.69 2.94 8.55
N VAL A 176 -8.83 4.16 8.04
CA VAL A 176 -8.64 5.39 8.82
C VAL A 176 -9.83 5.64 9.77
N THR A 177 -11.06 5.50 9.30
CA THR A 177 -12.24 5.82 10.10
C THR A 177 -12.53 4.82 11.22
N SER A 178 -12.04 3.61 11.10
CA SER A 178 -12.25 2.55 12.11
C SER A 178 -11.15 2.47 13.17
N ASN A 179 -10.09 3.27 13.06
CA ASN A 179 -8.93 3.18 13.94
C ASN A 179 -8.73 4.48 14.74
N SER A 180 -8.69 4.35 16.07
CA SER A 180 -8.54 5.47 17.01
C SER A 180 -7.23 6.25 16.86
N THR A 181 -6.20 5.67 16.25
CA THR A 181 -4.94 6.35 15.91
C THR A 181 -5.17 7.64 15.13
N TYR A 182 -6.23 7.68 14.31
CA TYR A 182 -6.55 8.82 13.46
C TYR A 182 -7.61 9.76 14.04
N SER A 183 -8.04 9.56 15.28
CA SER A 183 -9.10 10.36 15.91
C SER A 183 -8.82 11.86 15.99
N SER A 184 -7.54 12.25 16.00
CA SER A 184 -7.11 13.66 16.06
C SER A 184 -6.98 14.36 14.70
N LEU A 185 -7.39 13.72 13.59
CA LEU A 185 -7.42 14.37 12.28
C LEU A 185 -8.41 15.53 12.17
N GLY A 186 -9.36 15.65 13.11
CA GLY A 186 -10.36 16.72 13.07
C GLY A 186 -11.24 16.63 11.82
N ASN A 187 -11.25 17.69 11.02
CA ASN A 187 -12.01 17.76 9.76
C ASN A 187 -11.26 17.20 8.55
N ILE A 188 -10.01 16.79 8.72
CA ILE A 188 -9.20 16.22 7.62
C ILE A 188 -9.72 14.84 7.28
N THR A 189 -10.18 14.66 6.05
CA THR A 189 -10.53 13.35 5.54
C THR A 189 -9.27 12.71 4.93
N MET A 190 -8.93 11.50 5.36
CA MET A 190 -7.76 10.77 4.88
C MET A 190 -8.13 9.34 4.55
N SER A 191 -7.57 8.79 3.51
CA SER A 191 -7.60 7.37 3.15
C SER A 191 -6.20 6.80 3.25
N GLY A 192 -6.05 5.54 3.68
CA GLY A 192 -4.73 4.95 3.78
C GLY A 192 -4.75 3.45 3.95
N LYS A 193 -3.55 2.85 3.93
CA LYS A 193 -3.35 1.43 4.20
C LYS A 193 -2.07 1.24 5.00
N THR A 194 -2.21 0.52 6.09
CA THR A 194 -1.13 0.05 6.96
C THR A 194 -0.42 -1.15 6.35
N GLY A 195 0.84 -1.35 6.72
CA GLY A 195 1.59 -2.53 6.34
C GLY A 195 2.68 -2.85 7.35
N THR A 196 2.82 -4.14 7.66
CA THR A 196 3.93 -4.68 8.41
C THR A 196 4.65 -5.71 7.54
N ALA A 197 5.88 -5.42 7.15
CA ALA A 197 6.64 -6.22 6.20
C ALA A 197 7.82 -6.92 6.88
N GLN A 198 7.77 -8.25 6.93
CA GLN A 198 8.87 -9.07 7.41
C GLN A 198 9.93 -9.22 6.32
N GLN A 199 11.13 -8.70 6.57
CA GLN A 199 12.29 -8.88 5.71
C GLN A 199 13.24 -9.97 6.23
N SER A 200 13.25 -10.19 7.55
CA SER A 200 14.20 -11.09 8.21
C SER A 200 13.54 -11.71 9.44
N THR A 201 13.98 -12.88 9.83
CA THR A 201 13.62 -13.52 11.11
C THR A 201 14.48 -13.05 12.27
N THR A 202 15.54 -12.28 12.01
CA THR A 202 16.52 -11.81 13.01
C THR A 202 16.41 -10.33 13.32
N HIS A 203 15.61 -9.58 12.55
CA HIS A 203 15.36 -8.16 12.77
C HIS A 203 13.86 -7.91 12.86
N PRO A 204 13.44 -6.86 13.58
CA PRO A 204 12.04 -6.45 13.62
C PRO A 204 11.50 -6.13 12.22
N ASP A 205 10.20 -6.29 12.06
CA ASP A 205 9.50 -5.98 10.83
C ASP A 205 9.55 -4.49 10.49
N HIS A 206 9.34 -4.15 9.22
CA HIS A 206 9.22 -2.77 8.78
C HIS A 206 7.79 -2.29 8.94
N GLY A 207 7.61 -1.15 9.61
CA GLY A 207 6.32 -0.48 9.64
C GLY A 207 6.13 0.39 8.40
N LEU A 208 4.95 0.29 7.77
CA LEU A 208 4.57 1.05 6.57
C LEU A 208 3.19 1.69 6.73
N PHE A 209 3.04 2.85 6.12
CA PHE A 209 1.75 3.47 5.90
C PHE A 209 1.77 4.26 4.60
N VAL A 210 0.78 4.05 3.75
CA VAL A 210 0.53 4.85 2.55
C VAL A 210 -0.83 5.49 2.65
N GLY A 211 -0.98 6.71 2.14
CA GLY A 211 -2.26 7.40 2.21
C GLY A 211 -2.37 8.59 1.27
N CYS A 212 -3.57 9.15 1.25
CA CYS A 212 -3.89 10.40 0.54
C CYS A 212 -4.94 11.19 1.30
N ALA A 213 -4.94 12.49 1.09
CA ALA A 213 -5.90 13.43 1.68
C ALA A 213 -6.14 14.62 0.73
N PRO A 214 -7.35 15.24 0.73
CA PRO A 214 -8.59 14.71 1.31
C PRO A 214 -8.99 13.36 0.69
N SER A 215 -9.86 12.61 1.36
CA SER A 215 -10.26 11.27 0.89
C SER A 215 -11.04 11.28 -0.41
N ASP A 216 -11.90 12.30 -0.59
CA ASP A 216 -12.84 12.36 -1.70
C ASP A 216 -12.28 13.12 -2.93
N ASP A 217 -11.35 14.06 -2.71
CA ASP A 217 -10.66 14.81 -3.73
C ASP A 217 -9.18 14.97 -3.34
N PRO A 218 -8.35 13.95 -3.53
CA PRO A 218 -6.99 13.93 -3.03
C PRO A 218 -6.09 15.01 -3.64
N GLU A 219 -5.52 15.86 -2.79
CA GLU A 219 -4.52 16.88 -3.13
C GLU A 219 -3.10 16.41 -2.88
N VAL A 220 -2.93 15.51 -1.89
CA VAL A 220 -1.63 14.98 -1.50
C VAL A 220 -1.70 13.47 -1.29
N ALA A 221 -0.67 12.77 -1.75
CA ALA A 221 -0.44 11.37 -1.47
C ALA A 221 0.94 11.18 -0.85
N PHE A 222 1.08 10.19 0.03
CA PHE A 222 2.33 9.96 0.73
C PHE A 222 2.58 8.48 1.00
N ALA A 223 3.85 8.14 1.21
CA ALA A 223 4.28 6.83 1.66
C ALA A 223 5.32 6.98 2.77
N ILE A 224 5.16 6.25 3.85
CA ILE A 224 6.03 6.27 5.02
C ILE A 224 6.52 4.85 5.28
N ARG A 225 7.82 4.69 5.50
CA ARG A 225 8.44 3.44 5.93
C ARG A 225 9.38 3.70 7.10
N ILE A 226 9.20 2.94 8.16
CA ILE A 226 10.15 2.89 9.27
C ILE A 226 10.86 1.54 9.21
N LYS A 227 12.16 1.59 8.89
CA LYS A 227 12.99 0.38 8.86
C LYS A 227 13.10 -0.20 10.27
N ASN A 228 12.78 -1.49 10.40
CA ASN A 228 12.77 -2.19 11.69
C ASN A 228 11.87 -1.50 12.73
N GLY A 229 10.74 -0.94 12.26
CA GLY A 229 9.80 -0.16 13.07
C GLY A 229 8.82 -0.99 13.88
N TYR A 230 8.97 -2.29 13.91
CA TYR A 230 8.15 -3.30 14.59
C TYR A 230 6.74 -3.45 13.99
N GLU A 231 5.99 -2.38 13.87
CA GLU A 231 4.57 -2.41 13.47
C GLU A 231 4.15 -1.16 12.70
N SER A 232 2.97 -1.20 12.10
CA SER A 232 2.42 -0.11 11.30
C SER A 232 1.88 1.08 12.11
N LEU A 233 1.76 0.97 13.43
CA LEU A 233 1.26 2.04 14.31
C LEU A 233 2.09 3.32 14.15
N TYR A 234 3.41 3.22 14.26
CA TYR A 234 4.28 4.39 14.20
C TYR A 234 4.24 5.14 12.86
N PRO A 235 4.34 4.49 11.69
CA PRO A 235 4.17 5.22 10.43
C PRO A 235 2.74 5.77 10.25
N SER A 236 1.74 5.16 10.86
CA SER A 236 0.35 5.68 10.89
C SER A 236 0.24 6.97 11.68
N GLU A 237 0.87 7.04 12.85
CA GLU A 237 0.94 8.25 13.67
C GLU A 237 1.66 9.38 12.93
N ILE A 238 2.80 9.07 12.29
CA ILE A 238 3.53 10.04 11.47
C ILE A 238 2.64 10.54 10.31
N GLY A 239 1.92 9.65 9.62
CA GLY A 239 1.02 10.03 8.53
C GLY A 239 -0.11 10.94 9.00
N ARG A 240 -0.73 10.62 10.14
CA ARG A 240 -1.72 11.47 10.79
C ARG A 240 -1.16 12.86 11.10
N ASP A 241 -0.01 12.92 11.73
CA ASP A 241 0.58 14.18 12.18
C ASP A 241 1.11 15.01 11.01
N LEU A 242 1.63 14.36 9.97
CA LEU A 242 2.01 15.00 8.71
C LEU A 242 0.81 15.68 8.06
N MET A 243 -0.35 15.04 8.00
CA MET A 243 -1.56 15.63 7.43
C MET A 243 -2.09 16.77 8.30
N ARG A 244 -2.06 16.65 9.62
CA ARG A 244 -2.43 17.74 10.54
C ARG A 244 -1.54 18.97 10.34
N TYR A 245 -0.25 18.77 10.18
CA TYR A 245 0.69 19.84 9.89
C TYR A 245 0.45 20.46 8.50
N TYR A 246 0.28 19.64 7.48
CA TYR A 246 0.06 20.08 6.10
C TYR A 246 -1.19 20.96 5.96
N TYR A 247 -2.26 20.61 6.65
CA TYR A 247 -3.52 21.37 6.65
C TYR A 247 -3.59 22.45 7.74
N GLY A 248 -2.51 22.72 8.48
CA GLY A 248 -2.44 23.79 9.47
C GLY A 248 -3.20 23.54 10.77
N GLU A 249 -3.60 22.29 11.06
CA GLU A 249 -4.29 21.91 12.30
C GLU A 249 -3.35 21.76 13.51
N THR A 250 -2.05 21.79 13.29
CA THR A 250 -1.01 21.74 14.32
C THR A 250 0.26 22.39 13.84
N SER A 251 1.11 22.82 14.78
CA SER A 251 2.43 23.40 14.50
C SER A 251 3.54 22.36 14.60
N ARG A 252 4.71 22.67 14.02
CA ARG A 252 5.91 21.86 14.16
C ARG A 252 6.30 21.65 15.63
N ASP A 253 6.24 22.71 16.44
CA ASP A 253 6.68 22.69 17.83
C ASP A 253 5.75 21.86 18.72
N GLU A 254 4.48 21.72 18.36
CA GLU A 254 3.53 20.81 19.01
C GLU A 254 3.80 19.34 18.67
N LEU A 255 4.28 19.05 17.46
CA LEU A 255 4.57 17.69 17.01
C LEU A 255 5.96 17.20 17.45
N ILE A 256 6.96 18.10 17.42
CA ILE A 256 8.36 17.75 17.71
C ILE A 256 8.75 18.30 19.08
N THR A 257 8.43 17.56 20.12
CA THR A 257 8.69 17.96 21.52
C THR A 257 10.15 17.81 21.95
N GLY A 258 11.01 17.22 21.11
CA GLY A 258 12.41 16.95 21.44
C GLY A 258 12.63 15.74 22.36
N HIS A 259 11.58 15.04 22.74
CA HIS A 259 11.65 13.84 23.60
C HIS A 259 11.21 12.61 22.81
N ALA A 260 12.16 11.71 22.53
CA ALA A 260 11.83 10.39 22.02
C ALA A 260 11.40 9.49 23.17
N SER A 261 10.21 8.87 23.09
CA SER A 261 9.85 7.74 23.94
C SER A 261 10.48 6.46 23.37
N ALA A 262 10.95 5.57 24.25
CA ALA A 262 11.42 4.27 23.82
C ALA A 262 10.24 3.49 23.17
N ALA A 263 10.49 2.86 22.03
CA ALA A 263 9.53 1.97 21.42
C ALA A 263 9.19 0.84 22.41
N GLY A 264 7.91 0.65 22.67
CA GLY A 264 7.46 -0.46 23.51
C GLY A 264 7.81 -1.80 22.89
N SER A 265 8.24 -2.76 23.69
CA SER A 265 8.53 -4.13 23.25
C SER A 265 7.24 -4.95 23.11
N SER A 266 6.21 -4.44 22.44
CA SER A 266 5.01 -5.24 22.20
C SER A 266 5.27 -6.23 21.07
N SER A 267 5.28 -7.49 21.39
CA SER A 267 5.47 -8.64 20.48
C SER A 267 4.17 -9.06 19.78
N THR A 268 3.23 -8.17 19.61
CA THR A 268 1.98 -8.50 18.92
C THR A 268 2.11 -8.16 17.45
N HIS A 269 2.28 -9.20 16.63
CA HIS A 269 2.09 -9.13 15.18
C HIS A 269 0.61 -8.90 14.90
N GLY A 270 0.23 -7.66 14.63
CA GLY A 270 -1.15 -7.33 14.30
C GLY A 270 -1.24 -5.99 13.59
N ASP A 271 -1.58 -6.05 12.29
CA ASP A 271 -2.14 -4.94 11.53
C ASP A 271 -3.66 -5.00 11.50
#